data_fb9314086922603081dc5c0bd5b3cc36
#
_entry.id   fb9314086922603081dc5c0bd5b3cc36
#
_cell.length_a   1.000
_cell.length_b   1.000
_cell.length_c   1.000
_cell.angle_alpha   90.00
_cell.angle_beta   90.00
_cell.angle_gamma   90.00
#
_symmetry.space_group_name_H-M   'P 1'
#
loop_
_entity.id
_entity.type
_entity.pdbx_description
1 polymer ?
#
loop_
_entity_poly.entity_id
_entity_poly.type
_entity_poly.pdbx_seq_one_letter_code
_entity_poly.pdbx_strand_id
1 'polypeptide(L)'
;MKNQSSTITTQPARPAVISGTPEGSGPGRLEVNVIFTDPQATVAALKAAGALARDLGACIQVRAAIPVPYTLPLEKPPVSVGFLQSLLYRLVSRSDLHTFEPSVHLYICRDRIETLVRVLGPNSLVVISGREHWWPSAERRIAKALRSKGHRVVFVGLKRDAKSDLR
;
A
#
# COMPACT_ATOMS: atom_id res chain seq x y z
N MET A 1 21.00 -9.62 20.32
CA MET A 1 20.48 -10.28 19.10
C MET A 1 19.17 -10.96 19.45
N LYS A 2 18.05 -10.34 19.12
CA LYS A 2 16.73 -10.95 19.30
C LYS A 2 16.18 -11.35 17.92
N ASN A 3 16.11 -12.66 17.69
CA ASN A 3 15.46 -13.26 16.53
C ASN A 3 13.97 -12.90 16.54
N GLN A 4 13.52 -12.18 15.52
CA GLN A 4 12.10 -12.03 15.26
C GLN A 4 11.66 -13.17 14.35
N SER A 5 10.98 -14.14 14.93
CA SER A 5 10.34 -15.24 14.22
C SER A 5 9.09 -14.72 13.53
N SER A 6 9.15 -14.60 12.20
CA SER A 6 7.97 -14.30 11.39
C SER A 6 7.12 -15.56 11.27
N THR A 7 5.96 -15.58 11.91
CA THR A 7 5.01 -16.70 11.80
C THR A 7 4.21 -16.56 10.50
N ILE A 8 4.45 -17.44 9.54
CA ILE A 8 3.66 -17.55 8.31
C ILE A 8 2.51 -18.52 8.59
N THR A 9 1.29 -18.00 8.66
CA THR A 9 0.09 -18.85 8.73
C THR A 9 -0.53 -18.96 7.36
N THR A 10 -0.41 -20.13 6.72
CA THR A 10 -1.04 -20.43 5.44
C THR A 10 -2.43 -21.01 5.71
N GLN A 11 -3.49 -20.23 5.44
CA GLN A 11 -4.88 -20.68 5.48
C GLN A 11 -5.48 -20.58 4.07
N PRO A 12 -6.10 -21.66 3.51
CA PRO A 12 -6.70 -21.60 2.18
C PRO A 12 -7.90 -20.63 2.21
N ALA A 13 -8.00 -19.78 1.20
CA ALA A 13 -9.04 -18.76 0.99
C ALA A 13 -8.94 -17.49 1.85
N ARG A 14 -7.85 -17.24 2.57
CA ARG A 14 -7.55 -15.94 3.17
C ARG A 14 -6.28 -15.35 2.55
N PRO A 15 -6.21 -14.02 2.28
CA PRO A 15 -4.98 -13.42 1.83
C PRO A 15 -3.89 -13.68 2.85
N ALA A 16 -2.72 -14.15 2.40
CA ALA A 16 -1.56 -14.28 3.28
C ALA A 16 -1.18 -12.89 3.78
N VAL A 17 -1.41 -12.62 5.06
CA VAL A 17 -1.04 -11.37 5.70
C VAL A 17 0.36 -11.55 6.27
N ILE A 18 1.33 -10.90 5.68
CA ILE A 18 2.66 -10.79 6.27
C ILE A 18 2.69 -9.47 7.02
N SER A 19 2.35 -9.52 8.30
CA SER A 19 2.38 -8.35 9.17
C SER A 19 3.74 -8.27 9.86
N GLY A 20 4.54 -7.30 9.45
CA GLY A 20 5.55 -6.74 10.35
C GLY A 20 4.82 -5.71 11.22
N THR A 21 4.33 -6.09 12.38
CA THR A 21 3.67 -5.17 13.31
C THR A 21 4.72 -4.50 14.17
N PRO A 22 4.92 -3.17 14.07
CA PRO A 22 5.46 -2.45 15.20
C PRO A 22 4.36 -2.40 16.27
N GLU A 23 4.69 -2.73 17.48
CA GLU A 23 3.84 -2.57 18.66
C GLU A 23 3.46 -1.10 18.79
N GLY A 24 2.24 -0.74 18.38
CA GLY A 24 1.79 0.66 18.41
C GLY A 24 0.39 0.91 17.86
N SER A 25 -0.24 -0.07 17.24
CA SER A 25 -1.62 0.07 16.75
C SER A 25 -2.61 -0.23 17.89
N GLY A 26 -2.71 0.69 18.86
CA GLY A 26 -3.76 0.65 19.87
C GLY A 26 -5.12 0.99 19.23
N PRO A 27 -6.22 0.43 19.74
CA PRO A 27 -7.56 0.77 19.29
C PRO A 27 -7.83 2.26 19.49
N GLY A 28 -8.18 2.98 18.41
CA GLY A 28 -8.54 4.40 18.43
C GLY A 28 -7.50 5.36 17.85
N ARG A 29 -6.33 4.89 17.43
CA ARG A 29 -5.36 5.76 16.74
C ARG A 29 -5.74 5.94 15.27
N LEU A 30 -5.72 7.19 14.80
CA LEU A 30 -5.97 7.50 13.40
C LEU A 30 -4.90 6.84 12.51
N GLU A 31 -5.33 6.29 11.39
CA GLU A 31 -4.47 5.65 10.41
C GLU A 31 -4.56 6.34 9.07
N VAL A 32 -3.40 6.59 8.46
CA VAL A 32 -3.27 6.99 7.06
C VAL A 32 -2.81 5.76 6.27
N ASN A 33 -3.68 5.26 5.41
CA ASN A 33 -3.41 4.08 4.61
C ASN A 33 -2.83 4.47 3.25
N VAL A 34 -1.61 4.05 2.95
CA VAL A 34 -0.95 4.25 1.66
C VAL A 34 -1.10 3.00 0.82
N ILE A 35 -1.68 3.13 -0.36
CA ILE A 35 -1.83 2.01 -1.29
C ILE A 35 -0.63 1.95 -2.22
N PHE A 36 0.04 0.80 -2.22
CA PHE A 36 1.11 0.51 -3.18
C PHE A 36 0.54 0.40 -4.60
N THR A 37 1.12 1.12 -5.53
CA THR A 37 0.81 1.06 -6.96
C THR A 37 2.05 0.71 -7.77
N ASP A 38 2.89 1.69 -8.06
CA ASP A 38 4.24 1.50 -8.58
C ASP A 38 5.26 2.15 -7.61
N PRO A 39 6.56 1.85 -7.73
CA PRO A 39 7.56 2.36 -6.80
C PRO A 39 7.63 3.89 -6.71
N GLN A 40 7.60 4.60 -7.85
CA GLN A 40 7.70 6.07 -7.86
C GLN A 40 6.44 6.72 -7.29
N ALA A 41 5.27 6.24 -7.72
CA ALA A 41 4.00 6.72 -7.22
C ALA A 41 3.87 6.46 -5.72
N THR A 42 4.30 5.30 -5.24
CA THR A 42 4.25 4.96 -3.82
C THR A 42 5.12 5.88 -2.96
N VAL A 43 6.30 6.27 -3.42
CA VAL A 43 7.14 7.27 -2.72
C VAL A 43 6.43 8.61 -2.61
N ALA A 44 5.77 9.07 -3.67
CA ALA A 44 4.99 10.32 -3.63
C ALA A 44 3.79 10.21 -2.66
N ALA A 45 3.09 9.08 -2.67
CA ALA A 45 2.00 8.82 -1.73
C ALA A 45 2.49 8.78 -0.27
N LEU A 46 3.65 8.17 -0.01
CA LEU A 46 4.26 8.11 1.32
C LEU A 46 4.65 9.51 1.83
N LYS A 47 5.21 10.37 0.99
CA LYS A 47 5.52 11.76 1.36
C LYS A 47 4.26 12.55 1.71
N ALA A 48 3.21 12.43 0.91
CA ALA A 48 1.92 13.07 1.20
C ALA A 48 1.29 12.50 2.49
N ALA A 49 1.34 11.19 2.69
CA ALA A 49 0.86 10.54 3.90
C ALA A 49 1.63 10.98 5.15
N GLY A 50 2.95 11.19 5.04
CA GLY A 50 3.78 11.72 6.12
C GLY A 50 3.36 13.11 6.59
N ALA A 51 3.03 14.01 5.64
CA ALA A 51 2.49 15.32 5.97
C ALA A 51 1.14 15.20 6.70
N LEU A 52 0.20 14.43 6.14
CA LEU A 52 -1.11 14.20 6.76
C LEU A 52 -1.00 13.54 8.14
N ALA A 53 -0.15 12.55 8.29
CA ALA A 53 0.02 11.82 9.55
C ALA A 53 0.60 12.74 10.64
N ARG A 54 1.50 13.65 10.28
CA ARG A 54 2.06 14.65 11.21
C ARG A 54 0.98 15.59 11.71
N ASP A 55 0.15 16.12 10.81
CA ASP A 55 -0.91 17.06 11.16
C ASP A 55 -2.02 16.42 12.01
N LEU A 56 -2.29 15.14 11.77
CA LEU A 56 -3.36 14.39 12.43
C LEU A 56 -2.90 13.58 13.66
N GLY A 57 -1.60 13.50 13.94
CA GLY A 57 -1.07 12.58 14.94
C GLY A 57 -1.36 11.11 14.63
N ALA A 58 -1.44 10.76 13.33
CA ALA A 58 -1.81 9.44 12.85
C ALA A 58 -0.59 8.54 12.63
N CYS A 59 -0.81 7.22 12.59
CA CYS A 59 0.19 6.27 12.12
C CYS A 59 0.00 5.99 10.62
N ILE A 60 1.06 5.50 9.97
CA ILE A 60 1.05 5.20 8.53
C ILE A 60 1.01 3.69 8.33
N GLN A 61 0.08 3.24 7.49
CA GLN A 61 -0.08 1.85 7.08
C GLN A 61 0.15 1.74 5.58
N VAL A 62 1.15 0.98 5.17
CA VAL A 62 1.39 0.68 3.74
C VAL A 62 0.70 -0.62 3.39
N ARG A 63 -0.19 -0.58 2.43
CA ARG A 63 -0.97 -1.74 1.99
C ARG A 63 -0.68 -2.06 0.52
N ALA A 64 -0.12 -3.23 0.26
CA ALA A 64 0.18 -3.73 -1.07
C ALA A 64 -0.69 -4.96 -1.37
N ALA A 65 -1.66 -4.81 -2.25
CA ALA A 65 -2.45 -5.93 -2.77
C ALA A 65 -1.93 -6.32 -4.16
N ILE A 66 -1.34 -7.50 -4.26
CA ILE A 66 -0.68 -8.01 -5.47
C ILE A 66 -1.57 -9.07 -6.11
N PRO A 67 -2.17 -8.77 -7.27
CA PRO A 67 -3.02 -9.73 -7.95
C PRO A 67 -2.19 -10.84 -8.61
N VAL A 68 -2.62 -12.07 -8.43
CA VAL A 68 -2.07 -13.25 -9.10
C VAL A 68 -3.06 -13.71 -10.17
N PRO A 69 -2.63 -13.85 -11.44
CA PRO A 69 -3.48 -14.38 -12.50
C PRO A 69 -4.08 -15.74 -12.15
N TYR A 70 -5.30 -16.02 -12.63
CA TYR A 70 -5.97 -17.30 -12.36
C TYR A 70 -5.22 -18.53 -12.91
N THR A 71 -4.35 -18.33 -13.88
CA THR A 71 -3.48 -19.39 -14.45
C THR A 71 -2.37 -19.84 -13.50
N LEU A 72 -2.09 -19.07 -12.46
CA LEU A 72 -1.07 -19.38 -11.46
C LEU A 72 -1.71 -19.66 -10.09
N PRO A 73 -1.16 -20.56 -9.28
CA PRO A 73 -1.60 -20.74 -7.90
C PRO A 73 -1.24 -19.50 -7.05
N LEU A 74 -2.04 -19.18 -6.04
CA LEU A 74 -1.79 -18.04 -5.15
C LEU A 74 -0.47 -18.15 -4.39
N GLU A 75 -0.06 -19.37 -4.10
CA GLU A 75 1.18 -19.72 -3.37
C GLU A 75 2.44 -19.47 -4.21
N LYS A 76 2.27 -19.30 -5.53
CA LYS A 76 3.36 -19.04 -6.48
C LYS A 76 3.08 -17.77 -7.29
N PRO A 77 3.11 -16.58 -6.65
CA PRO A 77 2.93 -15.32 -7.36
C PRO A 77 4.07 -15.12 -8.39
N PRO A 78 3.82 -14.36 -9.46
CA PRO A 78 4.84 -14.13 -10.51
C PRO A 78 6.07 -13.37 -9.99
N VAL A 79 5.93 -12.69 -8.86
CA VAL A 79 7.03 -12.00 -8.18
C VAL A 79 7.14 -12.57 -6.76
N SER A 80 8.37 -12.90 -6.33
CA SER A 80 8.56 -13.48 -5.00
C SER A 80 8.12 -12.53 -3.88
N VAL A 81 7.49 -13.07 -2.86
CA VAL A 81 7.03 -12.33 -1.67
C VAL A 81 8.19 -11.61 -0.99
N GLY A 82 9.35 -12.27 -0.84
CA GLY A 82 10.53 -11.68 -0.24
C GLY A 82 11.08 -10.47 -1.01
N PHE A 83 11.02 -10.50 -2.34
CA PHE A 83 11.39 -9.35 -3.17
C PHE A 83 10.41 -8.19 -2.94
N LEU A 84 9.10 -8.45 -2.94
CA LEU A 84 8.08 -7.43 -2.71
C LEU A 84 8.22 -6.79 -1.33
N GLN A 85 8.47 -7.58 -0.30
CA GLN A 85 8.74 -7.07 1.04
C GLN A 85 9.96 -6.16 1.06
N SER A 86 11.09 -6.62 0.51
CA SER A 86 12.32 -5.83 0.45
C SER A 86 12.14 -4.54 -0.33
N LEU A 87 11.34 -4.58 -1.40
CA LEU A 87 10.99 -3.39 -2.18
C LEU A 87 10.20 -2.40 -1.33
N LEU A 88 9.14 -2.83 -0.66
CA LEU A 88 8.29 -1.97 0.17
C LEU A 88 9.08 -1.32 1.31
N TYR A 89 9.92 -2.07 2.01
CA TYR A 89 10.79 -1.52 3.05
C TYR A 89 11.78 -0.47 2.52
N ARG A 90 12.37 -0.71 1.33
CA ARG A 90 13.23 0.29 0.68
C ARG A 90 12.47 1.56 0.31
N LEU A 91 11.23 1.45 -0.15
CA LEU A 91 10.41 2.63 -0.48
C LEU A 91 10.09 3.45 0.76
N VAL A 92 9.74 2.80 1.86
CA VAL A 92 9.52 3.43 3.16
C VAL A 92 10.79 4.15 3.63
N SER A 93 11.94 3.48 3.59
CA SER A 93 13.23 4.06 4.01
C SER A 93 13.63 5.28 3.17
N ARG A 94 13.26 5.32 1.89
CA ARG A 94 13.55 6.45 0.97
C ARG A 94 12.58 7.62 1.10
N SER A 95 11.54 7.49 1.89
CA SER A 95 10.44 8.49 1.97
C SER A 95 10.59 9.47 3.12
N ASP A 96 11.76 9.51 3.78
CA ASP A 96 12.06 10.39 4.93
C ASP A 96 11.00 10.33 6.05
N LEU A 97 10.42 9.16 6.25
CA LEU A 97 9.42 8.90 7.28
C LEU A 97 10.04 8.42 8.60
N HIS A 98 11.25 8.88 8.93
CA HIS A 98 11.99 8.41 10.11
C HIS A 98 11.29 8.68 11.45
N THR A 99 10.39 9.66 11.47
CA THR A 99 9.58 9.97 12.66
C THR A 99 8.37 9.03 12.80
N PHE A 100 8.00 8.35 11.72
CA PHE A 100 6.91 7.40 11.68
C PHE A 100 7.49 6.00 11.49
N GLU A 101 7.03 5.03 12.24
CA GLU A 101 7.35 3.62 12.01
C GLU A 101 6.20 2.99 11.17
N PRO A 102 6.22 3.13 9.83
CA PRO A 102 5.13 2.64 9.00
C PRO A 102 5.01 1.13 9.06
N SER A 103 3.81 0.64 9.29
CA SER A 103 3.53 -0.80 9.16
C SER A 103 3.33 -1.16 7.70
N VAL A 104 3.89 -2.28 7.27
CA VAL A 104 3.79 -2.76 5.89
C VAL A 104 2.99 -4.05 5.84
N HIS A 105 1.92 -4.05 5.05
CA HIS A 105 1.03 -5.18 4.84
C HIS A 105 1.02 -5.59 3.37
N LEU A 106 1.35 -6.84 3.10
CA LEU A 106 1.38 -7.42 1.76
C LEU A 106 0.28 -8.50 1.66
N TYR A 107 -0.59 -8.36 0.67
CA TYR A 107 -1.68 -9.28 0.38
C TYR A 107 -1.51 -9.87 -1.01
N ILE A 108 -1.44 -11.18 -1.12
CA ILE A 108 -1.49 -11.90 -2.38
C ILE A 108 -2.95 -12.26 -2.65
N CYS A 109 -3.49 -11.84 -3.79
CA CYS A 109 -4.94 -11.87 -4.02
C CYS A 109 -5.31 -12.16 -5.48
N ARG A 110 -6.59 -12.41 -5.73
CA ARG A 110 -7.15 -12.50 -7.10
C ARG A 110 -7.67 -11.17 -7.59
N ASP A 111 -8.32 -10.43 -6.70
CA ASP A 111 -8.84 -9.10 -6.99
C ASP A 111 -8.26 -8.08 -6.02
N ARG A 112 -7.56 -7.09 -6.57
CA ARG A 112 -6.91 -6.02 -5.81
C ARG A 112 -7.93 -5.13 -5.11
N ILE A 113 -8.98 -4.72 -5.81
CA ILE A 113 -9.97 -3.79 -5.29
C ILE A 113 -10.76 -4.45 -4.17
N GLU A 114 -11.26 -5.67 -4.40
CA GLU A 114 -12.00 -6.44 -3.40
C GLU A 114 -11.15 -6.64 -2.13
N THR A 115 -9.87 -6.98 -2.30
CA THR A 115 -8.95 -7.18 -1.17
C THR A 115 -8.76 -5.88 -0.39
N LEU A 116 -8.49 -4.76 -1.07
CA LEU A 116 -8.32 -3.46 -0.41
C LEU A 116 -9.57 -3.04 0.36
N VAL A 117 -10.75 -3.18 -0.25
CA VAL A 117 -12.02 -2.89 0.43
C VAL A 117 -12.22 -3.74 1.69
N ARG A 118 -11.79 -5.00 1.64
CA ARG A 118 -11.95 -5.92 2.77
C ARG A 118 -10.99 -5.63 3.93
N VAL A 119 -9.75 -5.22 3.62
CA VAL A 119 -8.70 -5.02 4.64
C VAL A 119 -8.66 -3.61 5.21
N LEU A 120 -9.30 -2.66 4.56
CA LEU A 120 -9.47 -1.31 5.06
C LEU A 120 -10.63 -1.27 6.07
N GLY A 121 -10.41 -0.65 7.22
CA GLY A 121 -11.49 -0.36 8.15
C GLY A 121 -12.50 0.64 7.58
N PRO A 122 -13.70 0.75 8.16
CA PRO A 122 -14.71 1.70 7.69
C PRO A 122 -14.19 3.14 7.74
N ASN A 123 -14.59 3.97 6.77
CA ASN A 123 -14.24 5.39 6.69
C ASN A 123 -12.73 5.69 6.75
N SER A 124 -11.89 4.77 6.28
CA SER A 124 -10.44 4.92 6.30
C SER A 124 -9.99 6.13 5.46
N LEU A 125 -8.92 6.81 5.95
CA LEU A 125 -8.17 7.78 5.16
C LEU A 125 -7.14 7.03 4.31
N VAL A 126 -7.22 7.19 3.00
CA VAL A 126 -6.41 6.48 2.02
C VAL A 126 -5.66 7.47 1.15
N VAL A 127 -4.36 7.26 1.00
CA VAL A 127 -3.53 8.00 0.05
C VAL A 127 -3.10 7.04 -1.06
N ILE A 128 -3.39 7.41 -2.27
CA ILE A 128 -3.00 6.68 -3.48
C ILE A 128 -2.36 7.64 -4.46
N SER A 129 -1.31 7.20 -5.13
CA SER A 129 -0.67 7.99 -6.16
C SER A 129 -0.69 7.25 -7.49
N GLY A 130 -0.70 8.01 -8.56
CA GLY A 130 -0.63 7.49 -9.91
C GLY A 130 -0.26 8.60 -10.88
N ARG A 131 0.11 8.21 -12.10
CA ARG A 131 0.45 9.17 -13.15
C ARG A 131 -0.81 9.91 -13.61
N GLU A 132 -0.68 11.20 -13.85
CA GLU A 132 -1.72 11.97 -14.49
C GLU A 132 -1.79 11.58 -15.97
N HIS A 133 -2.72 10.70 -16.28
CA HIS A 133 -3.04 10.30 -17.65
C HIS A 133 -4.44 10.77 -18.04
N TRP A 134 -4.61 11.09 -19.30
CA TRP A 134 -5.90 11.33 -19.93
C TRP A 134 -6.87 10.14 -19.80
N TRP A 135 -6.35 8.89 -19.83
CA TRP A 135 -7.16 7.66 -19.69
C TRP A 135 -7.32 7.24 -18.23
N PRO A 136 -8.44 6.59 -17.87
CA PRO A 136 -8.64 6.04 -16.53
C PRO A 136 -7.55 5.00 -16.23
N SER A 137 -6.62 5.34 -15.36
CA SER A 137 -5.59 4.41 -14.90
C SER A 137 -6.14 3.42 -13.87
N ALA A 138 -5.41 2.33 -13.65
CA ALA A 138 -5.74 1.35 -12.62
C ALA A 138 -5.85 2.01 -11.23
N GLU A 139 -4.97 2.98 -10.93
CA GLU A 139 -4.96 3.73 -9.68
C GLU A 139 -6.23 4.57 -9.49
N ARG A 140 -6.69 5.23 -10.55
CA ARG A 140 -7.96 5.99 -10.53
C ARG A 140 -9.17 5.08 -10.34
N ARG A 141 -9.15 3.88 -10.91
CA ARG A 141 -10.20 2.87 -10.71
C ARG A 141 -10.24 2.42 -9.25
N ILE A 142 -9.08 2.15 -8.65
CA ILE A 142 -8.97 1.82 -7.22
C ILE A 142 -9.49 2.99 -6.38
N ALA A 143 -9.04 4.21 -6.63
CA ALA A 143 -9.48 5.40 -5.89
C ALA A 143 -11.00 5.60 -5.98
N LYS A 144 -11.59 5.44 -7.16
CA LYS A 144 -13.04 5.52 -7.37
C LYS A 144 -13.79 4.44 -6.59
N ALA A 145 -13.31 3.19 -6.65
CA ALA A 145 -13.93 2.08 -5.95
C ALA A 145 -13.88 2.27 -4.42
N LEU A 146 -12.76 2.73 -3.87
CA LEU A 146 -12.62 3.01 -2.45
C LEU A 146 -13.54 4.16 -2.00
N ARG A 147 -13.64 5.24 -2.79
CA ARG A 147 -14.58 6.33 -2.50
C ARG A 147 -16.02 5.87 -2.48
N SER A 148 -16.42 5.00 -3.43
CA SER A 148 -17.77 4.45 -3.48
C SER A 148 -18.13 3.57 -2.27
N LYS A 149 -17.12 3.09 -1.55
CA LYS A 149 -17.26 2.32 -0.30
C LYS A 149 -17.16 3.18 0.97
N GLY A 150 -17.13 4.51 0.82
CA GLY A 150 -17.15 5.46 1.93
C GLY A 150 -15.77 5.82 2.48
N HIS A 151 -14.67 5.42 1.82
CA HIS A 151 -13.33 5.83 2.23
C HIS A 151 -13.00 7.25 1.75
N ARG A 152 -12.22 7.97 2.55
CA ARG A 152 -11.66 9.28 2.18
C ARG A 152 -10.38 9.05 1.40
N VAL A 153 -10.38 9.34 0.10
CA VAL A 153 -9.23 9.06 -0.78
C VAL A 153 -8.58 10.35 -1.25
N VAL A 154 -7.33 10.53 -0.88
CA VAL A 154 -6.43 11.55 -1.41
C VAL A 154 -5.66 10.95 -2.58
N PHE A 155 -5.86 11.52 -3.77
CA PHE A 155 -5.13 11.09 -4.96
C PHE A 155 -3.99 12.07 -5.25
N VAL A 156 -2.76 11.55 -5.29
CA VAL A 156 -1.55 12.32 -5.58
C VAL A 156 -1.15 12.06 -7.04
N GLY A 157 -1.35 13.06 -7.89
CA GLY A 157 -0.95 12.99 -9.29
C GLY A 157 0.56 13.19 -9.46
N LEU A 158 1.21 12.28 -10.18
CA LEU A 158 2.59 12.47 -10.64
C LEU A 158 2.56 13.20 -11.98
N LYS A 159 3.15 14.40 -12.02
CA LYS A 159 3.39 15.10 -13.29
C LYS A 159 4.39 14.29 -14.13
N ARG A 160 4.17 14.26 -15.43
CA ARG A 160 5.15 13.75 -16.41
C ARG A 160 6.38 14.63 -16.33
N ASP A 161 7.52 14.07 -15.98
CA ASP A 161 8.79 14.75 -16.24
C ASP A 161 8.97 14.82 -17.75
N ALA A 162 8.96 16.04 -18.29
CA ALA A 162 9.09 16.33 -19.73
C ALA A 162 10.48 15.96 -20.29
N LYS A 163 11.29 15.17 -19.56
CA LYS A 163 12.68 14.83 -19.91
C LYS A 163 12.88 13.44 -20.55
N SER A 164 11.84 12.67 -20.79
CA SER A 164 12.00 11.33 -21.39
C SER A 164 11.59 11.22 -22.87
N ASP A 165 11.21 12.32 -23.52
CA ASP A 165 10.81 12.30 -24.95
C ASP A 165 11.93 12.75 -25.91
N LEU A 166 13.20 12.70 -25.48
CA LEU A 166 14.35 12.92 -26.35
C LEU A 166 15.25 11.68 -26.39
N ARG A 167 14.73 10.61 -26.99
CA ARG A 167 15.55 9.58 -27.64
C ARG A 167 14.71 8.76 -28.63
#